data_5d853c49680a93718c62c73f75a0f9f7
#
_entry.id   5d853c49680a93718c62c73f75a0f9f7
#
_cell.length_a   1.000
_cell.length_b   1.000
_cell.length_c   1.000
_cell.angle_alpha   90.00
_cell.angle_beta   90.00
_cell.angle_gamma   90.00
#
_symmetry.space_group_name_H-M   'P 1'
#
loop_
_entity.id
_entity.type
_entity.pdbx_description
1 polymer ?
#
loop_
_entity_poly.entity_id
_entity_poly.type
_entity_poly.pdbx_seq_one_letter_code
_entity_poly.pdbx_strand_id
1 'polypeptide(L)'
;GIKVDDAQTGHHSMNLALPIEVIKRIEIIKGPASRVFGQNAFTGAVNIVTKDSLDNDASLRVQAGSYGQISAAITAGVSLNESSHILHFSKNSSNGYRYNTDFDNQNFVLKSTFNTNRLPINMLVALSEKNFGANGFYSSPAAIEQYEETKASLVGFSTTIKKGNFTWKPRVYWRRNEDEYVFIRKNPYIYRNVHISNKIAAELNGSYTSNAGVTGFGLETAKVVLSSNNLGDNNRFVSTLFLEHRVELFNKKLDITPGVALTYFSDFKFFAFPGVDVGYELLDNLKVYGNLGYTYRIPTFTDLNYKSPN
;
A
#
# COMPACT_ATOMS: atom_id res chain seq x y z
N GLY A 1 8.02 0.79 -3.75
CA GLY A 1 6.71 0.19 -4.03
C GLY A 1 5.60 1.21 -4.15
N ILE A 2 4.43 0.82 -4.64
CA ILE A 2 3.26 1.69 -4.60
C ILE A 2 2.82 1.86 -3.15
N LYS A 3 2.73 3.09 -2.68
CA LYS A 3 2.30 3.39 -1.31
C LYS A 3 0.77 3.37 -1.24
N VAL A 4 0.25 2.54 -0.33
CA VAL A 4 -1.19 2.37 -0.09
C VAL A 4 -1.68 3.09 1.17
N ASP A 5 -0.94 4.12 1.60
CA ASP A 5 -1.37 5.04 2.64
C ASP A 5 -2.60 5.84 2.21
N ASP A 6 -3.46 6.18 3.15
CA ASP A 6 -4.62 7.03 2.89
C ASP A 6 -4.52 8.33 3.68
N ALA A 7 -4.76 9.46 3.00
CA ALA A 7 -4.70 10.78 3.61
C ALA A 7 -5.98 11.15 4.37
N GLN A 8 -7.09 10.47 4.12
CA GLN A 8 -8.34 10.67 4.85
C GLN A 8 -8.22 10.10 6.26
N THR A 9 -7.90 8.81 6.38
CA THR A 9 -7.80 8.11 7.67
C THR A 9 -6.85 6.92 7.58
N GLY A 10 -6.23 6.55 8.71
CA GLY A 10 -5.37 5.36 8.78
C GLY A 10 -6.10 4.03 8.58
N HIS A 11 -7.42 3.97 8.78
CA HIS A 11 -8.23 2.74 8.64
C HIS A 11 -8.17 2.17 7.22
N HIS A 12 -8.22 3.01 6.20
CA HIS A 12 -8.23 2.59 4.80
C HIS A 12 -6.89 2.06 4.28
N SER A 13 -5.82 2.14 5.06
CA SER A 13 -4.53 1.48 4.74
C SER A 13 -4.68 -0.04 4.62
N MET A 14 -5.69 -0.64 5.27
CA MET A 14 -5.99 -2.08 5.22
C MET A 14 -6.93 -2.47 4.07
N ASN A 15 -7.47 -1.52 3.32
CA ASN A 15 -8.29 -1.80 2.13
C ASN A 15 -7.41 -2.10 0.91
N LEU A 16 -6.69 -3.23 0.99
CA LEU A 16 -5.84 -3.70 -0.09
C LEU A 16 -6.69 -4.43 -1.14
N ALA A 17 -6.59 -3.98 -2.38
CA ALA A 17 -7.20 -4.65 -3.52
C ALA A 17 -6.31 -5.79 -4.07
N LEU A 18 -5.50 -6.44 -3.22
CA LEU A 18 -4.57 -7.50 -3.61
C LEU A 18 -4.93 -8.81 -2.89
N PRO A 19 -5.58 -9.75 -3.57
CA PRO A 19 -5.87 -11.08 -3.05
C PRO A 19 -4.60 -11.91 -2.88
N ILE A 20 -4.64 -12.88 -1.96
CA ILE A 20 -3.49 -13.72 -1.60
C ILE A 20 -2.95 -14.52 -2.79
N GLU A 21 -3.79 -14.87 -3.75
CA GLU A 21 -3.46 -15.65 -4.93
C GLU A 21 -2.41 -14.97 -5.83
N VAL A 22 -2.39 -13.64 -5.85
CA VAL A 22 -1.43 -12.85 -6.64
C VAL A 22 -0.20 -12.42 -5.84
N ILE A 23 -0.12 -12.76 -4.55
CA ILE A 23 1.00 -12.41 -3.68
C ILE A 23 2.09 -13.48 -3.80
N LYS A 24 3.33 -13.04 -4.03
CA LYS A 24 4.53 -13.88 -4.02
C LYS A 24 5.09 -14.04 -2.61
N ARG A 25 5.19 -12.91 -1.88
CA ARG A 25 5.68 -12.85 -0.50
C ARG A 25 5.29 -11.53 0.17
N ILE A 26 5.31 -11.52 1.47
CA ILE A 26 5.13 -10.34 2.31
C ILE A 26 6.46 -10.13 3.07
N GLU A 27 7.00 -8.92 2.97
CA GLU A 27 8.22 -8.50 3.64
C GLU A 27 7.85 -7.54 4.77
N ILE A 28 8.25 -7.86 5.99
CA ILE A 28 7.98 -7.04 7.17
C ILE A 28 9.28 -6.32 7.56
N ILE A 29 9.27 -5.00 7.41
CA ILE A 29 10.34 -4.12 7.85
C ILE A 29 10.00 -3.63 9.25
N LYS A 30 10.83 -3.97 10.24
CA LYS A 30 10.65 -3.60 11.64
C LYS A 30 11.46 -2.35 11.98
N GLY A 31 10.88 -1.47 12.82
CA GLY A 31 11.52 -0.25 13.30
C GLY A 31 11.38 0.94 12.34
N PRO A 32 12.00 2.08 12.67
CA PRO A 32 11.87 3.33 11.92
C PRO A 32 12.35 3.18 10.46
N ALA A 33 11.44 3.26 9.52
CA ALA A 33 11.70 3.09 8.09
C ALA A 33 11.31 4.33 7.26
N SER A 34 11.01 5.45 7.91
CA SER A 34 10.51 6.68 7.27
C SER A 34 11.50 7.28 6.28
N ARG A 35 12.81 7.05 6.44
CA ARG A 35 13.84 7.52 5.51
C ARG A 35 13.72 6.93 4.09
N VAL A 36 13.08 5.77 3.95
CA VAL A 36 12.90 5.09 2.65
C VAL A 36 11.43 5.05 2.25
N PHE A 37 10.54 4.69 3.21
CA PHE A 37 9.13 4.43 2.94
C PHE A 37 8.22 5.64 3.22
N GLY A 38 8.77 6.74 3.77
CA GLY A 38 8.04 7.96 4.07
C GLY A 38 7.43 7.98 5.47
N GLN A 39 6.76 9.08 5.78
CA GLN A 39 6.27 9.44 7.11
C GLN A 39 5.42 8.37 7.82
N ASN A 40 4.65 7.59 7.08
CA ASN A 40 3.75 6.60 7.68
C ASN A 40 4.48 5.32 8.13
N ALA A 41 5.76 5.17 7.80
CA ALA A 41 6.60 4.04 8.20
C ALA A 41 7.38 4.33 9.51
N PHE A 42 6.72 4.90 10.53
CA PHE A 42 7.37 5.33 11.77
C PHE A 42 7.70 4.15 12.73
N THR A 43 6.97 3.05 12.66
CA THR A 43 7.23 1.82 13.43
C THR A 43 7.65 0.65 12.56
N GLY A 44 7.56 0.80 11.24
CA GLY A 44 7.87 -0.23 10.26
C GLY A 44 7.09 -0.06 8.96
N ALA A 45 7.28 -1.03 8.07
CA ALA A 45 6.53 -1.10 6.82
C ALA A 45 6.23 -2.55 6.46
N VAL A 46 5.12 -2.77 5.76
CA VAL A 46 4.78 -4.05 5.15
C VAL A 46 4.88 -3.87 3.64
N ASN A 47 5.78 -4.61 3.00
CA ASN A 47 5.93 -4.61 1.55
C ASN A 47 5.33 -5.89 0.97
N ILE A 48 4.34 -5.74 0.10
CA ILE A 48 3.68 -6.85 -0.58
C ILE A 48 4.27 -6.97 -1.98
N VAL A 49 4.92 -8.10 -2.23
CA VAL A 49 5.51 -8.42 -3.53
C VAL A 49 4.56 -9.35 -4.29
N THR A 50 4.07 -8.90 -5.42
CA THR A 50 3.20 -9.69 -6.29
C THR A 50 4.00 -10.70 -7.11
N LYS A 51 3.36 -11.81 -7.52
CA LYS A 51 3.93 -12.79 -8.47
C LYS A 51 4.27 -12.11 -9.79
N ASP A 52 5.33 -12.52 -10.44
CA ASP A 52 5.75 -11.96 -11.72
C ASP A 52 5.03 -12.63 -12.90
N SER A 53 4.81 -13.94 -12.81
CA SER A 53 4.06 -14.75 -13.75
C SER A 53 3.35 -15.91 -13.04
N LEU A 54 2.41 -16.51 -13.71
CA LEU A 54 1.90 -17.86 -13.45
C LEU A 54 2.07 -18.63 -14.78
N ASP A 55 2.69 -19.81 -14.73
CA ASP A 55 3.07 -20.58 -15.92
C ASP A 55 1.83 -21.21 -16.59
N ASN A 56 1.12 -20.44 -17.43
CA ASN A 56 -0.06 -20.90 -18.19
C ASN A 56 -1.01 -21.77 -17.36
N ASP A 57 -1.25 -21.36 -16.14
CA ASP A 57 -2.03 -22.10 -15.16
C ASP A 57 -3.35 -21.38 -14.85
N ALA A 58 -4.38 -22.14 -14.55
CA ALA A 58 -5.67 -21.60 -14.14
C ALA A 58 -6.17 -22.36 -12.91
N SER A 59 -6.62 -21.63 -11.90
CA SER A 59 -7.21 -22.19 -10.70
C SER A 59 -8.61 -21.64 -10.46
N LEU A 60 -9.54 -22.52 -10.10
CA LEU A 60 -10.88 -22.20 -9.62
C LEU A 60 -10.99 -22.66 -8.18
N ARG A 61 -11.40 -21.77 -7.28
CA ARG A 61 -11.70 -22.11 -5.90
C ARG A 61 -13.15 -21.76 -5.61
N VAL A 62 -13.89 -22.68 -5.05
CA VAL A 62 -15.25 -22.47 -4.55
C VAL A 62 -15.30 -22.98 -3.13
N GLN A 63 -15.87 -22.19 -2.22
CA GLN A 63 -16.00 -22.52 -0.81
C GLN A 63 -17.40 -22.14 -0.34
N ALA A 64 -17.98 -22.96 0.53
CA ALA A 64 -19.22 -22.69 1.23
C ALA A 64 -19.02 -22.91 2.72
N GLY A 65 -19.71 -22.13 3.55
CA GLY A 65 -19.57 -22.19 5.00
C GLY A 65 -20.85 -21.85 5.74
N SER A 66 -20.74 -21.77 7.06
CA SER A 66 -21.84 -21.37 7.95
C SER A 66 -22.30 -19.95 7.64
N TYR A 67 -23.51 -19.62 8.05
CA TYR A 67 -24.12 -18.30 7.87
C TYR A 67 -24.26 -17.87 6.40
N GLY A 68 -24.53 -18.83 5.51
CA GLY A 68 -24.68 -18.56 4.08
C GLY A 68 -23.39 -18.05 3.41
N GLN A 69 -22.21 -18.33 3.99
CA GLN A 69 -20.97 -17.94 3.36
C GLN A 69 -20.75 -18.68 2.05
N ILE A 70 -20.49 -17.92 0.99
CA ILE A 70 -20.10 -18.43 -0.33
C ILE A 70 -18.90 -17.60 -0.83
N SER A 71 -17.86 -18.30 -1.26
CA SER A 71 -16.69 -17.68 -1.89
C SER A 71 -16.37 -18.39 -3.19
N ALA A 72 -16.13 -17.61 -4.23
CA ALA A 72 -15.64 -18.09 -5.52
C ALA A 72 -14.46 -17.22 -5.98
N ALA A 73 -13.42 -17.86 -6.46
CA ALA A 73 -12.24 -17.16 -7.00
C ALA A 73 -11.71 -17.91 -8.24
N ILE A 74 -11.37 -17.16 -9.26
CA ILE A 74 -10.65 -17.64 -10.44
C ILE A 74 -9.33 -16.88 -10.57
N THR A 75 -8.25 -17.60 -10.78
CA THR A 75 -6.94 -17.02 -11.07
C THR A 75 -6.38 -17.71 -12.32
N ALA A 76 -5.95 -16.92 -13.29
CA ALA A 76 -5.35 -17.43 -14.52
C ALA A 76 -4.04 -16.71 -14.83
N GLY A 77 -3.04 -17.47 -15.25
CA GLY A 77 -1.77 -16.99 -15.78
C GLY A 77 -1.62 -17.34 -17.25
N VAL A 78 -1.17 -16.38 -18.05
CA VAL A 78 -0.88 -16.58 -19.48
C VAL A 78 0.48 -15.97 -19.79
N SER A 79 1.34 -16.76 -20.39
CA SER A 79 2.64 -16.32 -20.92
C SER A 79 2.63 -16.38 -22.44
N LEU A 80 2.85 -15.22 -23.08
CA LEU A 80 2.82 -15.03 -24.52
C LEU A 80 4.16 -14.42 -24.94
N ASN A 81 5.03 -15.19 -25.62
CA ASN A 81 6.34 -14.73 -26.13
C ASN A 81 7.09 -13.82 -25.12
N GLU A 82 6.95 -12.49 -25.30
CA GLU A 82 7.63 -11.46 -24.50
C GLU A 82 6.74 -10.84 -23.41
N SER A 83 5.58 -11.43 -23.10
CA SER A 83 4.69 -10.92 -22.06
C SER A 83 4.12 -12.03 -21.17
N SER A 84 3.86 -11.68 -19.92
CA SER A 84 3.13 -12.53 -18.96
C SER A 84 2.00 -11.73 -18.30
N HIS A 85 0.88 -12.41 -18.12
CA HIS A 85 -0.34 -11.80 -17.58
C HIS A 85 -0.88 -12.66 -16.47
N ILE A 86 -1.30 -12.04 -15.37
CA ILE A 86 -2.04 -12.68 -14.28
C ILE A 86 -3.37 -11.97 -14.16
N LEU A 87 -4.45 -12.73 -14.26
CA LEU A 87 -5.81 -12.28 -14.05
C LEU A 87 -6.37 -12.97 -12.81
N HIS A 88 -6.98 -12.20 -11.93
CA HIS A 88 -7.69 -12.74 -10.78
C HIS A 88 -9.03 -12.01 -10.63
N PHE A 89 -10.07 -12.78 -10.32
CA PHE A 89 -11.36 -12.29 -9.88
C PHE A 89 -11.83 -13.14 -8.70
N SER A 90 -12.36 -12.50 -7.67
CA SER A 90 -12.98 -13.20 -6.54
C SER A 90 -14.21 -12.47 -6.02
N LYS A 91 -15.16 -13.26 -5.53
CA LYS A 91 -16.32 -12.80 -4.78
C LYS A 91 -16.45 -13.63 -3.51
N ASN A 92 -16.70 -12.97 -2.38
CA ASN A 92 -16.94 -13.60 -1.08
C ASN A 92 -18.05 -12.87 -0.36
N SER A 93 -19.10 -13.59 0.04
CA SER A 93 -20.26 -13.04 0.72
C SER A 93 -20.71 -13.94 1.87
N SER A 94 -21.40 -13.35 2.86
CA SER A 94 -22.01 -14.05 3.99
C SER A 94 -23.19 -13.24 4.52
N ASN A 95 -24.19 -13.94 5.10
CA ASN A 95 -25.30 -13.31 5.84
C ASN A 95 -24.88 -12.82 7.24
N GLY A 96 -23.66 -13.17 7.69
CA GLY A 96 -23.15 -12.80 9.00
C GLY A 96 -23.60 -13.72 10.14
N TYR A 97 -22.75 -13.86 11.16
CA TYR A 97 -23.01 -14.73 12.31
C TYR A 97 -23.93 -14.09 13.36
N ARG A 98 -24.19 -12.80 13.26
CA ARG A 98 -25.11 -12.02 14.10
C ARG A 98 -25.74 -10.89 13.28
N TYR A 99 -26.68 -10.19 13.88
CA TYR A 99 -27.37 -9.07 13.26
C TYR A 99 -26.38 -8.04 12.69
N ASN A 100 -26.59 -7.60 11.43
CA ASN A 100 -25.83 -6.59 10.74
C ASN A 100 -24.29 -6.84 10.75
N THR A 101 -23.90 -8.08 10.39
CA THR A 101 -22.52 -8.50 10.14
C THR A 101 -22.41 -9.24 8.80
N ASP A 102 -23.39 -9.04 7.93
CA ASP A 102 -23.36 -9.48 6.55
C ASP A 102 -22.28 -8.74 5.76
N PHE A 103 -21.75 -9.40 4.73
CA PHE A 103 -20.78 -8.75 3.83
C PHE A 103 -20.87 -9.31 2.40
N ASP A 104 -20.49 -8.48 1.44
CA ASP A 104 -20.22 -8.82 0.05
C ASP A 104 -18.93 -8.13 -0.41
N ASN A 105 -17.92 -8.93 -0.75
CA ASN A 105 -16.61 -8.43 -1.15
C ASN A 105 -16.27 -8.96 -2.55
N GLN A 106 -15.79 -8.08 -3.40
CA GLN A 106 -15.33 -8.43 -4.75
C GLN A 106 -13.92 -7.85 -4.98
N ASN A 107 -13.08 -8.62 -5.68
CA ASN A 107 -11.76 -8.17 -6.06
C ASN A 107 -11.47 -8.55 -7.52
N PHE A 108 -10.79 -7.66 -8.22
CA PHE A 108 -10.25 -7.88 -9.54
C PHE A 108 -8.79 -7.44 -9.58
N VAL A 109 -7.92 -8.26 -10.12
CA VAL A 109 -6.52 -7.91 -10.34
C VAL A 109 -6.09 -8.33 -11.74
N LEU A 110 -5.47 -7.42 -12.46
CA LEU A 110 -4.71 -7.67 -13.68
C LEU A 110 -3.28 -7.20 -13.47
N LYS A 111 -2.34 -8.12 -13.55
CA LYS A 111 -0.91 -7.79 -13.61
C LYS A 111 -0.35 -8.25 -14.94
N SER A 112 0.32 -7.35 -15.63
CA SER A 112 0.97 -7.64 -16.91
C SER A 112 2.44 -7.23 -16.87
N THR A 113 3.30 -8.10 -17.36
CA THR A 113 4.73 -7.81 -17.54
C THR A 113 5.03 -7.98 -19.04
N PHE A 114 5.50 -6.91 -19.67
CA PHE A 114 5.92 -6.87 -21.05
C PHE A 114 7.45 -6.84 -21.07
N ASN A 115 8.07 -7.93 -21.50
CA ASN A 115 9.52 -8.06 -21.60
C ASN A 115 9.97 -7.62 -22.99
N THR A 116 9.92 -6.33 -23.27
CA THR A 116 10.45 -5.85 -24.54
C THR A 116 11.99 -5.99 -24.54
N ASN A 117 12.59 -6.18 -25.69
CA ASN A 117 14.05 -6.33 -25.84
C ASN A 117 14.87 -5.14 -25.31
N ARG A 118 14.21 -4.02 -25.00
CA ARG A 118 14.86 -2.79 -24.52
C ARG A 118 14.45 -2.41 -23.10
N LEU A 119 13.20 -2.67 -22.70
CA LEU A 119 12.66 -2.14 -21.47
C LEU A 119 11.50 -2.99 -20.93
N PRO A 120 11.67 -3.76 -19.84
CA PRO A 120 10.56 -4.47 -19.22
C PRO A 120 9.56 -3.47 -18.62
N ILE A 121 8.29 -3.57 -18.97
CA ILE A 121 7.22 -2.72 -18.44
C ILE A 121 6.29 -3.60 -17.61
N ASN A 122 6.06 -3.19 -16.37
CA ASN A 122 5.10 -3.81 -15.49
C ASN A 122 3.86 -2.91 -15.33
N MET A 123 2.68 -3.49 -15.51
CA MET A 123 1.38 -2.85 -15.26
C MET A 123 0.67 -3.62 -14.15
N LEU A 124 0.06 -2.90 -13.24
CA LEU A 124 -0.81 -3.43 -12.19
C LEU A 124 -2.13 -2.66 -12.20
N VAL A 125 -3.24 -3.37 -12.33
CA VAL A 125 -4.60 -2.86 -12.09
C VAL A 125 -5.20 -3.71 -10.99
N ALA A 126 -5.71 -3.07 -9.94
CA ALA A 126 -6.38 -3.75 -8.85
C ALA A 126 -7.62 -2.95 -8.43
N LEU A 127 -8.75 -3.64 -8.35
CA LEU A 127 -10.05 -3.09 -7.97
C LEU A 127 -10.62 -3.93 -6.82
N SER A 128 -11.21 -3.28 -5.84
CA SER A 128 -11.89 -3.95 -4.73
C SER A 128 -13.15 -3.18 -4.38
N GLU A 129 -14.23 -3.90 -4.12
CA GLU A 129 -15.46 -3.39 -3.56
C GLU A 129 -15.83 -4.23 -2.36
N LYS A 130 -16.17 -3.58 -1.23
CA LYS A 130 -16.55 -4.23 0.02
C LYS A 130 -17.76 -3.52 0.60
N ASN A 131 -18.79 -4.28 0.88
CA ASN A 131 -20.03 -3.81 1.49
C ASN A 131 -20.28 -4.64 2.73
N PHE A 132 -20.45 -4.03 3.90
CA PHE A 132 -20.61 -4.79 5.13
C PHE A 132 -21.41 -4.07 6.22
N GLY A 133 -22.15 -4.86 7.00
CA GLY A 133 -22.73 -4.43 8.25
C GLY A 133 -21.65 -4.32 9.33
N ALA A 134 -21.54 -3.17 9.98
CA ALA A 134 -20.50 -2.83 10.95
C ALA A 134 -21.02 -2.78 12.39
N ASN A 135 -21.80 -3.79 12.80
CA ASN A 135 -22.43 -3.87 14.11
C ASN A 135 -21.47 -3.60 15.28
N GLY A 136 -21.59 -2.45 15.92
CA GLY A 136 -20.80 -2.06 17.09
C GLY A 136 -19.30 -1.85 16.81
N PHE A 137 -18.90 -1.61 15.56
CA PHE A 137 -17.51 -1.58 15.17
C PHE A 137 -16.86 -0.19 15.34
N TYR A 138 -17.51 0.90 14.87
CA TYR A 138 -16.85 2.21 14.80
C TYR A 138 -17.07 3.11 16.03
N SER A 139 -18.29 3.26 16.54
CA SER A 139 -18.58 4.26 17.57
C SER A 139 -18.76 3.68 18.97
N SER A 140 -19.62 2.69 19.11
CA SER A 140 -19.84 1.99 20.38
C SER A 140 -20.46 0.63 20.14
N PRO A 141 -20.35 -0.32 21.09
CA PRO A 141 -21.03 -1.61 21.00
C PRO A 141 -22.56 -1.53 20.84
N ALA A 142 -23.17 -0.43 21.24
CA ALA A 142 -24.61 -0.18 21.10
C ALA A 142 -25.01 0.29 19.71
N ALA A 143 -24.07 0.75 18.89
CA ALA A 143 -24.33 1.21 17.52
C ALA A 143 -24.39 0.03 16.54
N ILE A 144 -25.47 -0.74 16.61
CA ILE A 144 -25.61 -2.02 15.90
C ILE A 144 -26.08 -1.88 14.44
N GLU A 145 -26.50 -0.69 14.01
CA GLU A 145 -27.08 -0.43 12.66
C GLU A 145 -26.06 0.17 11.68
N GLN A 146 -24.79 0.24 12.06
CA GLN A 146 -23.75 0.84 11.20
C GLN A 146 -23.52 -0.01 9.95
N TYR A 147 -23.24 0.68 8.82
CA TYR A 147 -22.98 0.05 7.53
C TYR A 147 -21.89 0.83 6.78
N GLU A 148 -21.10 0.12 6.01
CA GLU A 148 -20.03 0.73 5.24
C GLU A 148 -19.90 0.10 3.86
N GLU A 149 -19.64 0.94 2.87
CA GLU A 149 -19.22 0.56 1.52
C GLU A 149 -17.86 1.18 1.23
N THR A 150 -16.92 0.37 0.77
CA THR A 150 -15.60 0.84 0.35
C THR A 150 -15.28 0.37 -1.05
N LYS A 151 -14.73 1.26 -1.88
CA LYS A 151 -14.19 0.94 -3.19
C LYS A 151 -12.75 1.40 -3.29
N ALA A 152 -11.86 0.50 -3.68
CA ALA A 152 -10.46 0.81 -3.89
C ALA A 152 -10.05 0.49 -5.33
N SER A 153 -9.43 1.45 -5.98
CA SER A 153 -8.88 1.31 -7.32
C SER A 153 -7.39 1.67 -7.32
N LEU A 154 -6.58 0.87 -7.98
CA LEU A 154 -5.15 1.08 -8.12
C LEU A 154 -4.75 0.79 -9.56
N VAL A 155 -4.06 1.72 -10.21
CA VAL A 155 -3.40 1.53 -11.50
C VAL A 155 -1.96 2.00 -11.39
N GLY A 156 -1.02 1.16 -11.78
CA GLY A 156 0.39 1.50 -11.70
C GLY A 156 1.21 0.93 -12.85
N PHE A 157 2.20 1.70 -13.27
CA PHE A 157 3.19 1.32 -14.27
C PHE A 157 4.57 1.50 -13.69
N SER A 158 5.46 0.54 -13.95
CA SER A 158 6.86 0.62 -13.52
C SER A 158 7.76 -0.11 -14.48
N THR A 159 9.05 0.28 -14.48
CA THR A 159 10.09 -0.44 -15.19
C THR A 159 11.36 -0.49 -14.36
N THR A 160 12.31 -1.32 -14.77
CA THR A 160 13.65 -1.39 -14.19
C THR A 160 14.67 -1.29 -15.32
N ILE A 161 15.53 -0.26 -15.25
CA ILE A 161 16.56 0.03 -16.23
C ILE A 161 17.91 -0.20 -15.55
N LYS A 162 18.74 -1.10 -16.10
CA LYS A 162 20.10 -1.35 -15.60
C LYS A 162 21.08 -0.86 -16.66
N LYS A 163 22.03 0.02 -16.23
CA LYS A 163 23.09 0.54 -17.10
C LYS A 163 24.39 0.67 -16.29
N GLY A 164 25.34 -0.20 -16.56
CA GLY A 164 26.56 -0.31 -15.76
C GLY A 164 26.22 -0.56 -14.28
N ASN A 165 26.75 0.27 -13.41
CA ASN A 165 26.55 0.18 -11.96
C ASN A 165 25.24 0.85 -11.49
N PHE A 166 24.48 1.45 -12.38
CA PHE A 166 23.20 2.09 -12.05
C PHE A 166 22.02 1.16 -12.30
N THR A 167 21.09 1.16 -11.34
CA THR A 167 19.74 0.61 -11.52
C THR A 167 18.72 1.71 -11.26
N TRP A 168 17.83 1.95 -12.22
CA TRP A 168 16.77 2.94 -12.14
C TRP A 168 15.41 2.23 -12.13
N LYS A 169 14.50 2.72 -11.31
CA LYS A 169 13.14 2.15 -11.15
C LYS A 169 12.09 3.25 -11.19
N PRO A 170 11.83 3.86 -12.37
CA PRO A 170 10.71 4.80 -12.52
C PRO A 170 9.38 4.09 -12.32
N ARG A 171 8.43 4.81 -11.71
CA ARG A 171 7.06 4.35 -11.48
C ARG A 171 6.11 5.53 -11.54
N VAL A 172 4.91 5.28 -12.09
CA VAL A 172 3.77 6.18 -11.96
C VAL A 172 2.57 5.37 -11.49
N TYR A 173 1.74 5.95 -10.64
CA TYR A 173 0.52 5.28 -10.21
C TYR A 173 -0.59 6.25 -9.86
N TRP A 174 -1.80 5.75 -9.97
CA TRP A 174 -3.02 6.37 -9.48
C TRP A 174 -3.72 5.41 -8.54
N ARG A 175 -4.22 5.95 -7.43
CA ARG A 175 -5.04 5.25 -6.45
C ARG A 175 -6.27 6.09 -6.14
N ARG A 176 -7.43 5.44 -6.06
CA ARG A 176 -8.68 6.03 -5.62
C ARG A 176 -9.29 5.16 -4.53
N ASN A 177 -9.74 5.79 -3.46
CA ASN A 177 -10.60 5.18 -2.45
C ASN A 177 -11.90 5.95 -2.39
N GLU A 178 -12.99 5.23 -2.32
CA GLU A 178 -14.32 5.72 -2.00
C GLU A 178 -14.77 5.01 -0.73
N ASP A 179 -15.32 5.78 0.18
CA ASP A 179 -15.81 5.30 1.46
C ASP A 179 -17.16 5.95 1.73
N GLU A 180 -18.17 5.12 1.92
CA GLU A 180 -19.49 5.52 2.35
C GLU A 180 -19.82 4.87 3.67
N TYR A 181 -19.87 5.66 4.74
CA TYR A 181 -20.28 5.23 6.05
C TYR A 181 -21.69 5.70 6.36
N VAL A 182 -22.55 4.79 6.85
CA VAL A 182 -23.93 5.05 7.28
C VAL A 182 -24.09 4.63 8.73
N PHE A 183 -24.54 5.55 9.60
CA PHE A 183 -24.71 5.28 11.03
C PHE A 183 -25.93 4.40 11.30
N ILE A 184 -27.05 4.61 10.60
CA ILE A 184 -28.25 3.78 10.67
C ILE A 184 -28.61 3.27 9.27
N ARG A 185 -28.24 2.03 8.96
CA ARG A 185 -28.41 1.40 7.64
C ARG A 185 -29.82 1.53 7.09
N LYS A 186 -30.86 1.38 7.95
CA LYS A 186 -32.27 1.48 7.56
C LYS A 186 -32.74 2.90 7.30
N ASN A 187 -31.97 3.90 7.75
CA ASN A 187 -32.27 5.30 7.54
C ASN A 187 -30.99 6.13 7.32
N PRO A 188 -30.39 6.09 6.13
CA PRO A 188 -29.15 6.80 5.81
C PRO A 188 -29.22 8.32 5.97
N TYR A 189 -30.43 8.90 5.97
CA TYR A 189 -30.60 10.35 6.12
C TYR A 189 -30.25 10.88 7.52
N ILE A 190 -30.17 10.01 8.53
CA ILE A 190 -29.80 10.42 9.91
C ILE A 190 -28.34 10.87 9.96
N TYR A 191 -27.44 10.03 9.41
CA TYR A 191 -26.03 10.38 9.33
C TYR A 191 -25.33 9.48 8.28
N ARG A 192 -24.73 10.14 7.30
CA ARG A 192 -24.01 9.50 6.19
C ARG A 192 -22.78 10.31 5.85
N ASN A 193 -21.63 9.67 5.84
CA ASN A 193 -20.38 10.22 5.35
C ASN A 193 -20.03 9.60 4.00
N VAL A 194 -19.58 10.46 3.08
CA VAL A 194 -19.06 10.02 1.79
C VAL A 194 -17.71 10.69 1.59
N HIS A 195 -16.69 9.90 1.39
CA HIS A 195 -15.33 10.36 1.18
C HIS A 195 -14.78 9.76 -0.13
N ILE A 196 -14.20 10.60 -0.96
CA ILE A 196 -13.56 10.19 -2.20
C ILE A 196 -12.15 10.75 -2.20
N SER A 197 -11.15 9.88 -2.06
CA SER A 197 -9.75 10.26 -2.12
C SER A 197 -9.09 9.79 -3.41
N ASN A 198 -8.26 10.64 -4.01
CA ASN A 198 -7.44 10.31 -5.17
C ASN A 198 -5.99 10.66 -4.87
N LYS A 199 -5.08 9.77 -5.24
CA LYS A 199 -3.63 9.99 -5.18
C LYS A 199 -3.03 9.68 -6.54
N ILE A 200 -2.35 10.66 -7.11
CA ILE A 200 -1.51 10.46 -8.30
C ILE A 200 -0.07 10.67 -7.86
N ALA A 201 0.82 9.75 -8.20
CA ALA A 201 2.22 9.84 -7.83
C ALA A 201 3.15 9.41 -8.98
N ALA A 202 4.33 10.05 -9.00
CA ALA A 202 5.44 9.67 -9.84
C ALA A 202 6.68 9.47 -8.95
N GLU A 203 7.40 8.38 -9.18
CA GLU A 203 8.62 8.02 -8.46
C GLU A 203 9.75 7.76 -9.44
N LEU A 204 10.94 8.21 -9.08
CA LEU A 204 12.19 7.83 -9.72
C LEU A 204 13.15 7.35 -8.64
N ASN A 205 13.18 6.06 -8.40
CA ASN A 205 14.11 5.44 -7.46
C ASN A 205 15.31 4.86 -8.20
N GLY A 206 16.46 4.85 -7.56
CA GLY A 206 17.67 4.31 -8.15
C GLY A 206 18.66 3.80 -7.13
N SER A 207 19.63 3.02 -7.62
CA SER A 207 20.80 2.63 -6.85
C SER A 207 22.05 2.68 -7.71
N TYR A 208 23.17 2.99 -7.07
CA TYR A 208 24.50 2.95 -7.63
C TYR A 208 25.38 2.01 -6.81
N THR A 209 25.93 0.98 -7.46
CA THR A 209 26.83 0.01 -6.82
C THR A 209 28.28 0.38 -7.12
N SER A 210 29.12 0.49 -6.08
CA SER A 210 30.54 0.79 -6.17
C SER A 210 31.34 -0.10 -5.24
N ASN A 211 32.66 0.01 -5.28
CA ASN A 211 33.53 -0.67 -4.34
C ASN A 211 33.37 -0.16 -2.89
N ALA A 212 32.86 1.07 -2.72
CA ALA A 212 32.56 1.64 -1.40
C ALA A 212 31.22 1.21 -0.83
N GLY A 213 30.40 0.50 -1.61
CA GLY A 213 29.07 0.04 -1.17
C GLY A 213 27.97 0.35 -2.17
N VAL A 214 26.74 0.36 -1.69
CA VAL A 214 25.55 0.63 -2.51
C VAL A 214 24.87 1.93 -2.05
N THR A 215 24.77 2.89 -2.94
CA THR A 215 24.04 4.15 -2.70
C THR A 215 22.61 4.02 -3.27
N GLY A 216 21.61 4.12 -2.44
CA GLY A 216 20.21 4.21 -2.82
C GLY A 216 19.76 5.67 -2.82
N PHE A 217 18.97 6.07 -3.81
CA PHE A 217 18.43 7.42 -3.91
C PHE A 217 17.08 7.41 -4.61
N GLY A 218 16.27 8.42 -4.38
CA GLY A 218 14.99 8.52 -5.06
C GLY A 218 14.27 9.83 -4.83
N LEU A 219 13.42 10.15 -5.78
CA LEU A 219 12.47 11.26 -5.74
C LEU A 219 11.07 10.70 -5.95
N GLU A 220 10.16 11.05 -5.05
CA GLU A 220 8.73 10.81 -5.20
C GLU A 220 7.99 12.13 -5.16
N THR A 221 7.03 12.32 -6.05
CA THR A 221 6.08 13.43 -6.00
C THR A 221 4.67 12.88 -6.08
N ALA A 222 3.76 13.40 -5.24
CA ALA A 222 2.38 12.97 -5.20
C ALA A 222 1.43 14.15 -4.99
N LYS A 223 0.26 14.08 -5.63
CA LYS A 223 -0.89 14.93 -5.36
C LYS A 223 -1.99 14.06 -4.78
N VAL A 224 -2.49 14.46 -3.61
CA VAL A 224 -3.64 13.85 -2.95
C VAL A 224 -4.79 14.86 -2.97
N VAL A 225 -5.98 14.39 -3.32
CA VAL A 225 -7.22 15.19 -3.33
C VAL A 225 -8.28 14.39 -2.60
N LEU A 226 -8.96 15.02 -1.65
CA LEU A 226 -10.12 14.48 -0.93
C LEU A 226 -11.35 15.34 -1.24
N SER A 227 -12.46 14.72 -1.61
CA SER A 227 -13.80 15.33 -1.60
C SER A 227 -14.64 14.60 -0.56
N SER A 228 -15.27 15.36 0.33
CA SER A 228 -16.01 14.79 1.46
C SER A 228 -17.14 15.71 1.91
N ASN A 229 -18.30 15.13 2.15
CA ASN A 229 -19.43 15.85 2.71
C ASN A 229 -19.25 16.26 4.19
N ASN A 230 -18.38 15.56 4.94
CA ASN A 230 -18.09 15.84 6.36
C ASN A 230 -16.80 16.64 6.55
N LEU A 231 -15.74 16.29 5.80
CA LEU A 231 -14.41 16.88 5.94
C LEU A 231 -14.16 18.05 4.98
N GLY A 232 -15.07 18.28 4.03
CA GLY A 232 -14.89 19.26 2.94
C GLY A 232 -13.90 18.79 1.87
N ASP A 233 -13.59 19.70 0.94
CA ASP A 233 -12.61 19.45 -0.12
C ASP A 233 -11.22 19.82 0.35
N ASN A 234 -10.31 18.86 0.30
CA ASN A 234 -8.94 19.01 0.78
C ASN A 234 -7.95 18.52 -0.29
N ASN A 235 -6.77 19.10 -0.29
CA ASN A 235 -5.70 18.59 -1.13
C ASN A 235 -4.33 18.78 -0.48
N ARG A 236 -3.39 17.90 -0.82
CA ARG A 236 -2.01 17.93 -0.35
C ARG A 236 -1.08 17.55 -1.48
N PHE A 237 -0.06 18.35 -1.70
CA PHE A 237 1.08 17.98 -2.52
C PHE A 237 2.21 17.51 -1.60
N VAL A 238 2.84 16.40 -1.97
CA VAL A 238 3.96 15.80 -1.22
C VAL A 238 5.11 15.55 -2.18
N SER A 239 6.32 15.96 -1.79
CA SER A 239 7.53 15.61 -2.54
C SER A 239 8.59 15.13 -1.57
N THR A 240 9.17 13.96 -1.81
CA THR A 240 10.20 13.33 -0.97
C THR A 240 11.44 13.04 -1.80
N LEU A 241 12.59 13.54 -1.34
CA LEU A 241 13.90 13.14 -1.81
C LEU A 241 14.56 12.28 -0.73
N PHE A 242 15.07 11.10 -1.07
CA PHE A 242 15.83 10.28 -0.14
C PHE A 242 17.21 9.91 -0.68
N LEU A 243 18.14 9.72 0.25
CA LEU A 243 19.50 9.23 0.01
C LEU A 243 19.89 8.30 1.15
N GLU A 244 20.43 7.14 0.82
CA GLU A 244 21.05 6.22 1.78
C GLU A 244 22.30 5.59 1.18
N HIS A 245 23.22 5.15 2.03
CA HIS A 245 24.42 4.47 1.59
C HIS A 245 24.71 3.26 2.47
N ARG A 246 24.70 2.07 1.86
CA ARG A 246 25.03 0.82 2.54
C ARG A 246 26.50 0.50 2.35
N VAL A 247 27.22 0.37 3.48
CA VAL A 247 28.62 -0.05 3.55
C VAL A 247 28.72 -1.39 4.27
N GLU A 248 29.49 -2.30 3.69
CA GLU A 248 29.86 -3.58 4.32
C GLU A 248 31.34 -3.53 4.70
N LEU A 249 31.66 -3.76 5.98
CA LEU A 249 32.99 -3.70 6.56
C LEU A 249 33.38 -5.05 7.18
N PHE A 250 34.70 -5.22 7.46
CA PHE A 250 35.22 -6.43 8.13
C PHE A 250 34.80 -7.75 7.45
N ASN A 251 35.06 -7.86 6.15
CA ASN A 251 34.66 -9.00 5.33
C ASN A 251 33.14 -9.27 5.38
N LYS A 252 32.32 -8.20 5.33
CA LYS A 252 30.85 -8.19 5.38
C LYS A 252 30.25 -8.57 6.73
N LYS A 253 31.05 -8.66 7.80
CA LYS A 253 30.53 -8.90 9.16
C LYS A 253 29.77 -7.71 9.71
N LEU A 254 30.14 -6.49 9.34
CA LEU A 254 29.46 -5.25 9.75
C LEU A 254 28.80 -4.59 8.53
N ASP A 255 27.51 -4.39 8.63
CA ASP A 255 26.66 -3.71 7.66
C ASP A 255 26.12 -2.43 8.30
N ILE A 256 26.37 -1.28 7.69
CA ILE A 256 25.88 0.00 8.18
C ILE A 256 25.18 0.73 7.01
N THR A 257 23.97 1.21 7.24
CA THR A 257 23.19 1.92 6.24
C THR A 257 22.64 3.24 6.82
N PRO A 258 23.44 4.32 6.88
CA PRO A 258 22.92 5.65 7.15
C PRO A 258 22.10 6.17 5.97
N GLY A 259 21.12 7.03 6.27
CA GLY A 259 20.32 7.67 5.24
C GLY A 259 19.43 8.78 5.78
N VAL A 260 18.87 9.57 4.85
CA VAL A 260 17.95 10.65 5.17
C VAL A 260 16.90 10.79 4.06
N ALA A 261 15.64 11.08 4.45
CA ALA A 261 14.67 11.62 3.53
C ALA A 261 14.32 13.06 3.89
N LEU A 262 14.17 13.90 2.87
CA LEU A 262 13.66 15.27 2.97
C LEU A 262 12.29 15.29 2.31
N THR A 263 11.25 15.60 3.07
CA THR A 263 9.87 15.62 2.56
C THR A 263 9.28 17.02 2.70
N TYR A 264 8.73 17.51 1.61
CA TYR A 264 7.94 18.73 1.57
C TYR A 264 6.45 18.38 1.50
N PHE A 265 5.66 19.03 2.34
CA PHE A 265 4.19 19.01 2.31
C PHE A 265 3.69 20.43 2.05
N SER A 266 2.72 20.56 1.16
CA SER A 266 2.15 21.88 0.82
C SER A 266 1.56 22.60 2.04
N ASP A 267 1.00 21.85 2.99
CA ASP A 267 0.34 22.33 4.21
C ASP A 267 1.25 22.39 5.45
N PHE A 268 2.26 21.52 5.54
CA PHE A 268 3.15 21.42 6.72
C PHE A 268 4.62 21.79 6.46
N LYS A 269 4.99 22.12 5.20
CA LYS A 269 6.36 22.49 4.79
C LYS A 269 7.36 21.33 4.83
N PHE A 270 8.57 21.52 5.34
CA PHE A 270 9.67 20.58 5.23
C PHE A 270 9.90 19.79 6.51
N PHE A 271 10.17 18.49 6.33
CA PHE A 271 10.61 17.57 7.37
C PHE A 271 11.80 16.76 6.88
N ALA A 272 12.73 16.45 7.80
CA ALA A 272 13.86 15.57 7.57
C ALA A 272 13.70 14.30 8.41
N PHE A 273 13.94 13.15 7.82
CA PHE A 273 13.85 11.83 8.44
C PHE A 273 15.22 11.13 8.34
N PRO A 274 16.21 11.51 9.17
CA PRO A 274 17.49 10.81 9.26
C PRO A 274 17.31 9.46 9.94
N GLY A 275 18.15 8.49 9.58
CA GLY A 275 18.17 7.19 10.23
C GLY A 275 19.39 6.37 9.86
N VAL A 276 19.65 5.32 10.63
CA VAL A 276 20.73 4.37 10.38
C VAL A 276 20.29 2.96 10.76
N ASP A 277 20.62 2.00 9.91
CA ASP A 277 20.55 0.58 10.24
C ASP A 277 21.97 0.05 10.45
N VAL A 278 22.12 -0.85 11.41
CA VAL A 278 23.38 -1.53 11.70
C VAL A 278 23.09 -3.01 11.88
N GLY A 279 23.86 -3.85 11.21
CA GLY A 279 23.83 -5.31 11.39
C GLY A 279 25.25 -5.80 11.62
N TYR A 280 25.45 -6.62 12.65
CA TYR A 280 26.75 -7.22 12.96
C TYR A 280 26.64 -8.73 13.12
N GLU A 281 27.44 -9.45 12.36
CA GLU A 281 27.58 -10.90 12.45
C GLU A 281 28.57 -11.24 13.57
N LEU A 282 28.02 -11.58 14.74
CA LEU A 282 28.78 -11.87 15.95
C LEU A 282 29.47 -13.25 15.85
N LEU A 283 28.72 -14.20 15.28
CA LEU A 283 29.14 -15.58 14.99
C LEU A 283 28.59 -15.97 13.61
N ASP A 284 29.11 -17.03 13.00
CA ASP A 284 28.65 -17.49 11.66
C ASP A 284 27.16 -17.81 11.61
N ASN A 285 26.53 -18.08 12.75
CA ASN A 285 25.09 -18.37 12.88
C ASN A 285 24.31 -17.33 13.72
N LEU A 286 24.95 -16.23 14.13
CA LEU A 286 24.31 -15.20 14.96
C LEU A 286 24.60 -13.82 14.43
N LYS A 287 23.54 -13.17 13.92
CA LYS A 287 23.58 -11.77 13.50
C LYS A 287 22.73 -10.92 14.46
N VAL A 288 23.32 -9.86 15.00
CA VAL A 288 22.65 -8.83 15.78
C VAL A 288 22.37 -7.64 14.86
N TYR A 289 21.17 -7.08 14.93
CA TYR A 289 20.83 -5.89 14.16
C TYR A 289 20.04 -4.90 15.00
N GLY A 290 20.16 -3.62 14.66
CA GLY A 290 19.41 -2.53 15.24
C GLY A 290 19.21 -1.42 14.26
N ASN A 291 18.23 -0.57 14.53
CA ASN A 291 17.99 0.63 13.76
C ASN A 291 17.63 1.80 14.66
N LEU A 292 17.99 2.99 14.23
CA LEU A 292 17.64 4.25 14.86
C LEU A 292 17.21 5.24 13.79
N GLY A 293 16.11 5.96 14.04
CA GLY A 293 15.64 6.96 13.10
C GLY A 293 14.73 7.98 13.75
N TYR A 294 14.74 9.18 13.19
CA TYR A 294 13.76 10.20 13.52
C TYR A 294 12.52 10.02 12.64
N THR A 295 11.35 10.01 13.26
CA THR A 295 10.08 9.79 12.57
C THR A 295 9.06 10.83 13.03
N TYR A 296 8.21 11.25 12.10
CA TYR A 296 7.12 12.17 12.35
C TYR A 296 5.92 11.82 11.48
N ARG A 297 4.73 11.84 12.03
CA ARG A 297 3.50 11.60 11.29
C ARG A 297 2.76 12.92 11.06
N ILE A 298 2.43 13.21 9.82
CA ILE A 298 1.54 14.31 9.47
C ILE A 298 0.09 13.89 9.76
N PRO A 299 -0.75 14.76 10.36
CA PRO A 299 -2.16 14.50 10.58
C PRO A 299 -2.90 14.15 9.28
N THR A 300 -3.86 13.23 9.39
CA THR A 300 -4.79 12.91 8.30
C THR A 300 -5.80 14.05 8.12
N PHE A 301 -6.53 14.03 7.03
CA PHE A 301 -7.61 15.01 6.84
C PHE A 301 -8.75 14.84 7.85
N THR A 302 -8.97 13.62 8.35
CA THR A 302 -9.91 13.38 9.46
C THR A 302 -9.40 14.04 10.74
N ASP A 303 -8.11 13.89 11.09
CA ASP A 303 -7.52 14.51 12.28
C ASP A 303 -7.63 16.05 12.26
N LEU A 304 -7.60 16.66 11.06
CA LEU A 304 -7.61 18.11 10.87
C LEU A 304 -9.02 18.72 10.76
N ASN A 305 -9.96 18.00 10.15
CA ASN A 305 -11.21 18.61 9.67
C ASN A 305 -12.47 17.94 10.23
N TYR A 306 -12.35 16.84 10.99
CA TYR A 306 -13.53 16.17 11.54
C TYR A 306 -14.31 17.08 12.47
N LYS A 307 -15.60 17.19 12.21
CA LYS A 307 -16.55 17.91 13.06
C LYS A 307 -17.56 16.90 13.60
N SER A 308 -17.63 16.81 14.92
CA SER A 308 -18.69 16.02 15.56
C SER A 308 -20.06 16.58 15.21
N PRO A 309 -21.05 15.75 14.93
CA PRO A 309 -22.43 16.22 14.70
C PRO A 309 -23.09 16.81 15.95
N ASN A 310 -22.46 16.69 17.13
CA ASN A 310 -22.96 17.25 18.39
C ASN A 310 -22.31 18.60 18.73
#